data_cd4e9d7cf3b221134325bd8a58c69f0c
#
_entry.id   cd4e9d7cf3b221134325bd8a58c69f0c
#
_cell.length_a   1.000
_cell.length_b   1.000
_cell.length_c   1.000
_cell.angle_alpha   90.00
_cell.angle_beta   90.00
_cell.angle_gamma   90.00
#
_symmetry.space_group_name_H-M   'P 1'
#
loop_
_entity.id
_entity.type
_entity.pdbx_description
1 polymer ?
#
loop_
_entity_poly.entity_id
_entity_poly.type
_entity_poly.pdbx_seq_one_letter_code
_entity_poly.pdbx_strand_id
1 'polypeptide(L)'
;MNGDKRLEPFRQQAEDFFCRILRDSPSSTTQYTAGGLMHKSGNANLQYVTSASFLLTTYAKYMAVTKHAFACGSLSVTARSLRALAKQQVDYILGANAKGMSYMVNFGARWPQRIHHRASSLPPVAAHPAHIGCQEGFQSYFYASAANPNVHTGAVVGGPDEHDEFPDDRADYARSEPTTYTNAPLVGCLAYLAGTYRS
;
A
#
# COMPACT_ATOMS: atom_id res chain seq x y z
N MET A 1 25.40 0.12 -11.83
CA MET A 1 25.20 -1.22 -12.45
C MET A 1 26.08 -1.24 -13.68
N ASN A 2 27.36 -1.47 -13.47
CA ASN A 2 28.34 -1.41 -14.57
C ASN A 2 28.50 -2.79 -15.20
N GLY A 3 27.92 -2.96 -16.42
CA GLY A 3 28.53 -3.77 -17.45
C GLY A 3 28.58 -5.29 -17.28
N ASP A 4 28.05 -5.88 -16.22
CA ASP A 4 28.00 -7.34 -16.15
C ASP A 4 26.87 -7.85 -17.04
N LYS A 5 27.24 -8.36 -18.20
CA LYS A 5 26.31 -8.90 -19.21
C LYS A 5 25.40 -10.02 -18.65
N ARG A 6 25.80 -10.69 -17.57
CA ARG A 6 25.01 -11.72 -16.91
C ARG A 6 23.77 -11.15 -16.21
N LEU A 7 23.80 -9.88 -15.83
CA LEU A 7 22.68 -9.20 -15.15
C LEU A 7 21.71 -8.52 -16.14
N GLU A 8 22.09 -8.42 -17.41
CA GLU A 8 21.27 -7.77 -18.44
C GLU A 8 19.85 -8.34 -18.58
N PRO A 9 19.64 -9.69 -18.62
CA PRO A 9 18.30 -10.26 -18.69
C PRO A 9 17.42 -9.89 -17.50
N PHE A 10 18.00 -9.82 -16.29
CA PHE A 10 17.27 -9.42 -15.07
C PHE A 10 16.88 -7.94 -15.10
N ARG A 11 17.78 -7.08 -15.62
CA ARG A 11 17.46 -5.66 -15.81
C ARG A 11 16.30 -5.51 -16.77
N GLN A 12 16.33 -6.20 -17.90
CA GLN A 12 15.26 -6.14 -18.90
C GLN A 12 13.92 -6.62 -18.33
N GLN A 13 13.91 -7.72 -17.59
CA GLN A 13 12.70 -8.19 -16.92
C GLN A 13 12.13 -7.17 -15.92
N ALA A 14 12.99 -6.48 -15.18
CA ALA A 14 12.56 -5.42 -14.27
C ALA A 14 11.97 -4.22 -15.03
N GLU A 15 12.59 -3.80 -16.13
CA GLU A 15 12.10 -2.70 -16.96
C GLU A 15 10.79 -3.06 -17.66
N ASP A 16 10.65 -4.29 -18.14
CA ASP A 16 9.39 -4.83 -18.70
C ASP A 16 8.27 -4.84 -17.64
N PHE A 17 8.60 -5.19 -16.38
CA PHE A 17 7.64 -5.10 -15.28
C PHE A 17 7.17 -3.65 -15.07
N PHE A 18 8.09 -2.68 -15.06
CA PHE A 18 7.71 -1.27 -14.93
C PHE A 18 6.88 -0.79 -16.12
N CYS A 19 7.20 -1.21 -17.34
CA CYS A 19 6.39 -0.89 -18.49
C CYS A 19 4.94 -1.38 -18.38
N ARG A 20 4.70 -2.51 -17.69
CA ARG A 20 3.35 -3.04 -17.48
C ARG A 20 2.57 -2.27 -16.41
N ILE A 21 3.24 -1.60 -15.47
CA ILE A 21 2.56 -0.85 -14.41
C ILE A 21 2.47 0.65 -14.66
N LEU A 22 3.26 1.19 -15.59
CA LEU A 22 3.16 2.60 -15.96
C LEU A 22 1.91 2.85 -16.81
N ARG A 23 1.02 3.74 -16.34
CA ARG A 23 -0.28 4.02 -16.97
C ARG A 23 -0.15 4.42 -18.43
N ASP A 24 0.81 5.29 -18.75
CA ASP A 24 1.01 5.85 -20.08
C ASP A 24 1.87 4.97 -21.00
N SER A 25 2.28 3.80 -20.53
CA SER A 25 3.05 2.84 -21.32
C SER A 25 2.14 2.12 -22.32
N PRO A 26 2.55 1.98 -23.59
CA PRO A 26 1.82 1.15 -24.57
C PRO A 26 1.68 -0.31 -24.15
N SER A 27 2.57 -0.78 -23.29
CA SER A 27 2.58 -2.15 -22.74
C SER A 27 1.87 -2.26 -21.38
N SER A 28 1.17 -1.19 -20.93
CA SER A 28 0.50 -1.21 -19.63
C SER A 28 -0.58 -2.28 -19.57
N THR A 29 -0.54 -3.10 -18.54
CA THR A 29 -1.56 -4.12 -18.23
C THR A 29 -2.17 -3.94 -16.85
N THR A 30 -1.71 -2.93 -16.11
CA THR A 30 -2.19 -2.65 -14.76
C THR A 30 -3.41 -1.74 -14.83
N GLN A 31 -4.49 -2.17 -14.18
CA GLN A 31 -5.65 -1.32 -13.97
C GLN A 31 -5.38 -0.29 -12.87
N TYR A 32 -6.11 0.82 -12.94
CA TYR A 32 -6.09 1.87 -11.94
C TYR A 32 -7.52 2.22 -11.58
N THR A 33 -7.76 2.49 -10.30
CA THR A 33 -9.04 3.02 -9.87
C THR A 33 -9.26 4.44 -10.45
N ALA A 34 -10.46 4.95 -10.37
CA ALA A 34 -10.75 6.32 -10.78
C ALA A 34 -9.91 7.35 -9.99
N GLY A 35 -9.64 7.06 -8.71
CA GLY A 35 -8.77 7.87 -7.85
C GLY A 35 -7.28 7.74 -8.12
N GLY A 36 -6.87 6.84 -9.02
CA GLY A 36 -5.47 6.69 -9.45
C GLY A 36 -4.65 5.67 -8.66
N LEU A 37 -5.27 4.84 -7.83
CA LEU A 37 -4.62 3.72 -7.17
C LEU A 37 -4.38 2.57 -8.15
N MET A 38 -3.19 1.99 -8.17
CA MET A 38 -2.96 0.73 -8.87
C MET A 38 -3.89 -0.35 -8.32
N HIS A 39 -4.60 -1.07 -9.19
CA HIS A 39 -5.49 -2.16 -8.80
C HIS A 39 -5.03 -3.47 -9.40
N LYS A 40 -4.70 -4.43 -8.55
CA LYS A 40 -4.23 -5.76 -8.93
C LYS A 40 -5.20 -6.86 -8.52
N SER A 41 -5.88 -6.70 -7.39
CA SER A 41 -6.76 -7.72 -6.82
C SER A 41 -7.82 -7.06 -5.94
N GLY A 42 -9.03 -7.59 -5.94
CA GLY A 42 -10.09 -7.21 -5.01
C GLY A 42 -9.85 -7.67 -3.56
N ASN A 43 -8.76 -8.40 -3.30
CA ASN A 43 -8.40 -8.90 -1.98
C ASN A 43 -7.05 -8.32 -1.55
N ALA A 44 -7.05 -7.54 -0.46
CA ALA A 44 -5.88 -6.90 0.13
C ALA A 44 -5.00 -6.18 -0.92
N ASN A 45 -5.61 -5.33 -1.76
CA ASN A 45 -4.94 -4.71 -2.91
C ASN A 45 -3.67 -3.95 -2.52
N LEU A 46 -3.64 -3.32 -1.34
CA LEU A 46 -2.48 -2.51 -0.93
C LEU A 46 -1.20 -3.32 -0.73
N GLN A 47 -1.25 -4.64 -0.55
CA GLN A 47 -0.04 -5.46 -0.55
C GLN A 47 0.73 -5.38 -1.87
N TYR A 48 0.00 -5.34 -3.00
CA TYR A 48 0.60 -5.20 -4.33
C TYR A 48 1.07 -3.78 -4.59
N VAL A 49 0.28 -2.80 -4.16
CA VAL A 49 0.60 -1.37 -4.33
C VAL A 49 1.87 -1.00 -3.56
N THR A 50 1.97 -1.40 -2.29
CA THR A 50 3.16 -1.11 -1.47
C THR A 50 4.39 -1.81 -2.00
N SER A 51 4.26 -3.07 -2.44
CA SER A 51 5.36 -3.83 -3.03
C SER A 51 5.84 -3.21 -4.34
N ALA A 52 4.91 -2.86 -5.26
CA ALA A 52 5.25 -2.19 -6.50
C ALA A 52 5.91 -0.82 -6.24
N SER A 53 5.38 -0.04 -5.30
CA SER A 53 5.95 1.26 -4.92
C SER A 53 7.37 1.13 -4.36
N PHE A 54 7.63 0.10 -3.56
CA PHE A 54 8.97 -0.20 -3.07
C PHE A 54 9.95 -0.53 -4.21
N LEU A 55 9.53 -1.33 -5.17
CA LEU A 55 10.34 -1.63 -6.36
C LEU A 55 10.61 -0.38 -7.20
N LEU A 56 9.58 0.45 -7.41
CA LEU A 56 9.70 1.74 -8.12
C LEU A 56 10.73 2.66 -7.45
N THR A 57 10.66 2.84 -6.13
CA THR A 57 11.60 3.70 -5.40
C THR A 57 13.00 3.14 -5.40
N THR A 58 13.14 1.82 -5.23
CA THR A 58 14.44 1.14 -5.23
C THR A 58 15.11 1.25 -6.60
N TYR A 59 14.38 0.95 -7.67
CA TYR A 59 14.93 1.04 -9.02
C TYR A 59 15.27 2.49 -9.38
N ALA A 60 14.40 3.45 -9.05
CA ALA A 60 14.65 4.87 -9.27
C ALA A 60 15.92 5.37 -8.55
N LYS A 61 16.19 4.86 -7.34
CA LYS A 61 17.44 5.18 -6.62
C LYS A 61 18.66 4.79 -7.44
N TYR A 62 18.71 3.56 -7.97
CA TYR A 62 19.84 3.08 -8.76
C TYR A 62 19.92 3.74 -10.14
N MET A 63 18.80 4.00 -10.79
CA MET A 63 18.74 4.77 -12.05
C MET A 63 19.36 6.17 -11.88
N ALA A 64 19.05 6.85 -10.77
CA ALA A 64 19.59 8.18 -10.49
C ALA A 64 21.11 8.16 -10.33
N VAL A 65 21.67 7.16 -9.63
CA VAL A 65 23.11 7.01 -9.42
C VAL A 65 23.83 6.69 -10.73
N THR A 66 23.25 5.84 -11.56
CA THR A 66 23.86 5.39 -12.83
C THR A 66 23.53 6.27 -14.02
N LYS A 67 22.68 7.31 -13.83
CA LYS A 67 22.13 8.17 -14.90
C LYS A 67 21.44 7.34 -15.99
N HIS A 68 20.84 6.21 -15.58
CA HIS A 68 20.13 5.31 -16.49
C HIS A 68 18.71 5.80 -16.76
N ALA A 69 18.26 5.59 -17.98
CA ALA A 69 16.86 5.72 -18.40
C ALA A 69 16.54 4.59 -19.37
N PHE A 70 15.28 4.22 -19.47
CA PHE A 70 14.81 3.20 -20.41
C PHE A 70 13.53 3.65 -21.13
N ALA A 71 13.07 2.88 -22.10
CA ALA A 71 11.88 3.20 -22.87
C ALA A 71 10.83 2.10 -22.77
N CYS A 72 9.57 2.48 -22.62
CA CYS A 72 8.40 1.62 -22.77
C CYS A 72 7.70 2.02 -24.08
N GLY A 73 8.12 1.44 -25.20
CA GLY A 73 7.70 1.92 -26.52
C GLY A 73 8.12 3.37 -26.73
N SER A 74 7.16 4.27 -26.97
CA SER A 74 7.42 5.71 -27.12
C SER A 74 7.60 6.47 -25.79
N LEU A 75 7.28 5.86 -24.66
CA LEU A 75 7.39 6.49 -23.35
C LEU A 75 8.83 6.40 -22.82
N SER A 76 9.47 7.56 -22.60
CA SER A 76 10.77 7.62 -21.91
C SER A 76 10.57 7.56 -20.39
N VAL A 77 11.24 6.61 -19.75
CA VAL A 77 11.15 6.35 -18.30
C VAL A 77 12.43 6.78 -17.60
N THR A 78 12.29 7.64 -16.63
CA THR A 78 13.39 8.21 -15.84
C THR A 78 13.23 7.87 -14.36
N ALA A 79 14.30 8.03 -13.57
CA ALA A 79 14.23 7.94 -12.13
C ALA A 79 13.17 8.87 -11.52
N ARG A 80 12.96 10.04 -12.12
CA ARG A 80 11.95 11.00 -11.69
C ARG A 80 10.53 10.48 -11.91
N SER A 81 10.23 9.89 -13.07
CA SER A 81 8.89 9.36 -13.37
C SER A 81 8.52 8.18 -12.48
N LEU A 82 9.46 7.27 -12.19
CA LEU A 82 9.22 6.16 -11.26
C LEU A 82 8.98 6.66 -9.83
N ARG A 83 9.76 7.64 -9.36
CA ARG A 83 9.53 8.26 -8.03
C ARG A 83 8.18 8.97 -7.95
N ALA A 84 7.79 9.67 -9.01
CA ALA A 84 6.51 10.36 -9.04
C ALA A 84 5.33 9.40 -8.92
N LEU A 85 5.37 8.27 -9.64
CA LEU A 85 4.35 7.24 -9.53
C LEU A 85 4.33 6.63 -8.12
N ALA A 86 5.49 6.25 -7.58
CA ALA A 86 5.56 5.70 -6.22
C ALA A 86 5.01 6.68 -5.19
N LYS A 87 5.39 7.97 -5.30
CA LYS A 87 4.87 9.02 -4.41
C LYS A 87 3.36 9.15 -4.51
N GLN A 88 2.80 9.15 -5.72
CA GLN A 88 1.36 9.22 -5.92
C GLN A 88 0.63 8.06 -5.22
N GLN A 89 1.15 6.83 -5.31
CA GLN A 89 0.56 5.68 -4.65
C GLN A 89 0.66 5.79 -3.13
N VAL A 90 1.81 6.23 -2.62
CA VAL A 90 2.00 6.45 -1.17
C VAL A 90 1.11 7.58 -0.66
N ASP A 91 1.04 8.69 -1.37
CA ASP A 91 0.15 9.82 -1.00
C ASP A 91 -1.31 9.37 -0.96
N TYR A 92 -1.74 8.54 -1.94
CA TYR A 92 -3.08 7.96 -1.95
C TYR A 92 -3.34 7.12 -0.68
N ILE A 93 -2.40 6.24 -0.31
CA ILE A 93 -2.50 5.43 0.92
C ILE A 93 -2.60 6.33 2.16
N LEU A 94 -1.89 7.45 2.18
CA LEU A 94 -1.84 8.36 3.32
C LEU A 94 -2.97 9.40 3.35
N GLY A 95 -3.92 9.35 2.41
CA GLY A 95 -5.15 10.15 2.44
C GLY A 95 -5.34 11.14 1.30
N ALA A 96 -4.39 11.27 0.37
CA ALA A 96 -4.56 12.09 -0.84
C ALA A 96 -5.41 11.33 -1.88
N ASN A 97 -6.63 10.97 -1.49
CA ASN A 97 -7.61 10.24 -2.27
C ASN A 97 -9.01 10.89 -2.15
N ALA A 98 -9.96 10.47 -2.97
CA ALA A 98 -11.30 11.05 -3.01
C ALA A 98 -12.05 10.97 -1.67
N LYS A 99 -11.73 9.99 -0.82
CA LYS A 99 -12.34 9.83 0.51
C LYS A 99 -11.68 10.75 1.55
N GLY A 100 -10.51 11.36 1.28
CA GLY A 100 -9.73 12.10 2.26
C GLY A 100 -9.38 11.25 3.50
N MET A 101 -9.16 9.95 3.29
CA MET A 101 -8.97 8.97 4.35
C MET A 101 -7.64 8.24 4.17
N SER A 102 -6.81 8.22 5.21
CA SER A 102 -5.64 7.36 5.27
C SER A 102 -6.05 5.89 5.39
N TYR A 103 -5.35 5.00 4.70
CA TYR A 103 -5.44 3.54 4.90
C TYR A 103 -4.40 3.03 5.90
N MET A 104 -3.64 3.95 6.51
CA MET A 104 -2.79 3.68 7.66
C MET A 104 -3.54 4.08 8.94
N VAL A 105 -3.69 3.14 9.85
CA VAL A 105 -4.40 3.31 11.13
C VAL A 105 -3.73 4.41 11.97
N ASN A 106 -4.54 5.29 12.51
CA ASN A 106 -4.13 6.43 13.35
C ASN A 106 -3.17 7.42 12.65
N PHE A 107 -3.30 7.56 11.32
CA PHE A 107 -2.60 8.58 10.55
C PHE A 107 -3.60 9.56 9.92
N GLY A 108 -3.38 10.86 10.10
CA GLY A 108 -4.27 11.90 9.60
C GLY A 108 -5.58 12.03 10.39
N ALA A 109 -6.55 12.76 9.82
CA ALA A 109 -7.82 13.04 10.49
C ALA A 109 -8.85 11.89 10.34
N ARG A 110 -8.73 11.08 9.30
CA ARG A 110 -9.64 9.95 9.00
C ARG A 110 -8.81 8.72 8.65
N TRP A 111 -9.13 7.61 9.29
CA TRP A 111 -8.44 6.34 9.14
C TRP A 111 -9.36 5.17 9.53
N PRO A 112 -9.04 3.88 9.17
CA PRO A 112 -9.88 2.73 9.47
C PRO A 112 -10.07 2.51 10.97
N GLN A 113 -11.32 2.50 11.41
CA GLN A 113 -11.69 2.34 12.82
C GLN A 113 -11.97 0.88 13.19
N ARG A 114 -12.29 0.04 12.18
CA ARG A 114 -12.76 -1.34 12.37
C ARG A 114 -11.93 -2.32 11.56
N ILE A 115 -10.66 -2.48 11.96
CA ILE A 115 -9.75 -3.42 11.30
C ILE A 115 -10.13 -4.88 11.61
N HIS A 116 -9.87 -5.77 10.65
CA HIS A 116 -10.09 -7.21 10.77
C HIS A 116 -9.03 -7.89 11.64
N HIS A 117 -9.02 -7.59 12.93
CA HIS A 117 -8.23 -8.29 13.94
C HIS A 117 -9.08 -8.50 15.18
N ARG A 118 -9.36 -9.75 15.53
CA ARG A 118 -10.28 -10.10 16.62
C ARG A 118 -9.83 -9.48 17.94
N ALA A 119 -8.56 -9.63 18.28
CA ALA A 119 -8.01 -9.05 19.51
C ALA A 119 -8.13 -7.52 19.57
N SER A 120 -8.13 -6.84 18.40
CA SER A 120 -8.33 -5.39 18.36
C SER A 120 -9.72 -4.95 18.76
N SER A 121 -10.74 -5.80 18.53
CA SER A 121 -12.13 -5.50 18.88
C SER A 121 -12.47 -5.82 20.36
N LEU A 122 -11.65 -6.63 21.03
CA LEU A 122 -11.84 -6.95 22.45
C LEU A 122 -11.40 -5.77 23.33
N PRO A 123 -12.00 -5.60 24.52
CA PRO A 123 -11.51 -4.62 25.49
C PRO A 123 -10.08 -4.96 25.90
N PRO A 124 -9.24 -3.96 26.24
CA PRO A 124 -7.93 -4.19 26.82
C PRO A 124 -8.02 -4.99 28.12
N VAL A 125 -7.12 -5.95 28.32
CA VAL A 125 -7.11 -6.82 29.51
C VAL A 125 -7.11 -6.02 30.82
N ALA A 126 -6.42 -4.88 30.85
CA ALA A 126 -6.40 -4.00 32.04
C ALA A 126 -7.78 -3.42 32.35
N ALA A 127 -8.62 -3.20 31.35
CA ALA A 127 -9.98 -2.67 31.54
C ALA A 127 -11.02 -3.78 31.78
N HIS A 128 -10.75 -5.00 31.27
CA HIS A 128 -11.64 -6.15 31.38
C HIS A 128 -10.82 -7.43 31.61
N PRO A 129 -10.41 -7.71 32.86
CA PRO A 129 -9.57 -8.87 33.19
C PRO A 129 -10.33 -10.21 33.19
N ALA A 130 -11.66 -10.19 33.07
CA ALA A 130 -12.46 -11.40 33.00
C ALA A 130 -12.24 -12.15 31.69
N HIS A 131 -12.37 -13.48 31.73
CA HIS A 131 -12.28 -14.31 30.53
C HIS A 131 -13.44 -14.01 29.58
N ILE A 132 -13.11 -13.79 28.31
CA ILE A 132 -14.08 -13.64 27.22
C ILE A 132 -14.05 -14.92 26.38
N GLY A 133 -15.19 -15.65 26.34
CA GLY A 133 -15.33 -16.85 25.53
C GLY A 133 -15.40 -16.55 24.04
N CYS A 134 -15.12 -17.54 23.18
CA CYS A 134 -15.10 -17.35 21.72
C CYS A 134 -16.42 -16.81 21.18
N GLN A 135 -17.55 -17.35 21.61
CA GLN A 135 -18.87 -16.91 21.15
C GLN A 135 -19.17 -15.45 21.56
N GLU A 136 -18.88 -15.11 22.79
CA GLU A 136 -19.00 -13.74 23.29
C GLU A 136 -18.08 -12.78 22.53
N GLY A 137 -16.82 -13.18 22.30
CA GLY A 137 -15.84 -12.43 21.54
C GLY A 137 -16.33 -12.07 20.13
N PHE A 138 -17.05 -12.98 19.46
CA PHE A 138 -17.65 -12.70 18.17
C PHE A 138 -18.88 -11.82 18.28
N GLN A 139 -19.87 -12.20 19.10
CA GLN A 139 -21.17 -11.54 19.13
C GLN A 139 -21.14 -10.15 19.74
N SER A 140 -20.44 -10.00 20.87
CA SER A 140 -20.44 -8.74 21.62
C SER A 140 -19.38 -7.75 21.18
N TYR A 141 -18.31 -8.22 20.52
CA TYR A 141 -17.16 -7.38 20.17
C TYR A 141 -16.84 -7.36 18.67
N PHE A 142 -16.63 -8.54 18.04
CA PHE A 142 -16.23 -8.56 16.65
C PHE A 142 -17.32 -8.01 15.71
N TYR A 143 -18.58 -8.39 15.91
CA TYR A 143 -19.70 -7.90 15.10
C TYR A 143 -20.28 -6.57 15.57
N ALA A 144 -19.74 -6.00 16.65
CA ALA A 144 -20.16 -4.68 17.11
C ALA A 144 -19.78 -3.59 16.09
N SER A 145 -20.63 -2.58 15.94
CA SER A 145 -20.39 -1.43 15.06
C SER A 145 -19.38 -0.42 15.62
N ALA A 146 -19.01 -0.57 16.91
CA ALA A 146 -18.03 0.30 17.58
C ALA A 146 -16.62 0.19 16.96
N ALA A 147 -15.86 1.27 17.06
CA ALA A 147 -14.43 1.27 16.73
C ALA A 147 -13.65 0.25 17.56
N ASN A 148 -12.53 -0.24 17.04
CA ASN A 148 -11.65 -1.15 17.78
C ASN A 148 -11.00 -0.40 18.95
N PRO A 149 -11.15 -0.87 20.20
CA PRO A 149 -10.53 -0.22 21.37
C PRO A 149 -9.00 -0.35 21.39
N ASN A 150 -8.46 -1.41 20.78
CA ASN A 150 -7.02 -1.58 20.64
C ASN A 150 -6.58 -1.06 19.27
N VAL A 151 -6.06 0.16 19.23
CA VAL A 151 -5.64 0.84 18.00
C VAL A 151 -4.26 0.36 17.56
N HIS A 152 -4.18 -0.22 16.39
CA HIS A 152 -2.91 -0.68 15.77
C HIS A 152 -2.26 0.46 14.98
N THR A 153 -1.76 1.48 15.67
CA THR A 153 -1.14 2.66 15.05
C THR A 153 -0.07 2.28 14.03
N GLY A 154 -0.15 2.83 12.81
CA GLY A 154 0.78 2.57 11.72
C GLY A 154 0.49 1.30 10.91
N ALA A 155 -0.48 0.49 11.30
CA ALA A 155 -0.90 -0.66 10.51
C ALA A 155 -1.61 -0.22 9.22
N VAL A 156 -1.25 -0.80 8.08
CA VAL A 156 -1.88 -0.52 6.79
C VAL A 156 -2.82 -1.65 6.42
N VAL A 157 -4.08 -1.31 6.21
CA VAL A 157 -5.15 -2.26 5.86
C VAL A 157 -5.07 -2.70 4.41
N GLY A 158 -5.92 -3.67 4.01
CA GLY A 158 -6.00 -4.18 2.65
C GLY A 158 -6.35 -3.12 1.59
N GLY A 159 -7.02 -2.04 1.98
CA GLY A 159 -7.32 -0.89 1.14
C GLY A 159 -8.65 -0.96 0.40
N PRO A 160 -8.94 0.03 -0.45
CA PRO A 160 -10.21 0.12 -1.17
C PRO A 160 -10.31 -0.91 -2.30
N ASP A 161 -11.53 -1.06 -2.82
CA ASP A 161 -11.80 -1.84 -4.02
C ASP A 161 -11.44 -1.07 -5.32
N GLU A 162 -11.81 -1.66 -6.46
CA GLU A 162 -11.61 -1.09 -7.80
C GLU A 162 -12.40 0.20 -8.06
N HIS A 163 -13.38 0.51 -7.21
CA HIS A 163 -14.20 1.71 -7.28
C HIS A 163 -13.82 2.77 -6.24
N ASP A 164 -12.66 2.61 -5.57
CA ASP A 164 -12.20 3.46 -4.47
C ASP A 164 -13.12 3.41 -3.22
N GLU A 165 -13.94 2.35 -3.07
CA GLU A 165 -14.84 2.19 -1.94
C GLU A 165 -14.19 1.40 -0.80
N PHE A 166 -14.39 1.91 0.42
CA PHE A 166 -13.91 1.30 1.66
C PHE A 166 -14.99 1.43 2.75
N PRO A 167 -15.71 0.34 3.08
CA PRO A 167 -16.84 0.38 4.00
C PRO A 167 -16.45 0.48 5.48
N ASP A 168 -15.16 0.35 5.82
CA ASP A 168 -14.64 0.26 7.19
C ASP A 168 -15.40 -0.79 8.01
N ASP A 169 -15.54 -1.98 7.45
CA ASP A 169 -16.23 -3.11 8.07
C ASP A 169 -15.21 -4.16 8.51
N ARG A 170 -15.26 -4.53 9.80
CA ARG A 170 -14.37 -5.53 10.41
C ARG A 170 -14.56 -6.92 9.79
N ALA A 171 -15.74 -7.25 9.31
CA ALA A 171 -16.02 -8.52 8.66
C ALA A 171 -15.43 -8.60 7.23
N ASP A 172 -15.18 -7.46 6.60
CA ASP A 172 -14.56 -7.37 5.28
C ASP A 172 -13.04 -7.49 5.38
N TYR A 173 -12.53 -8.69 5.61
CA TYR A 173 -11.10 -8.94 5.73
C TYR A 173 -10.30 -8.51 4.50
N ALA A 174 -10.90 -8.62 3.31
CA ALA A 174 -10.25 -8.25 2.07
C ALA A 174 -9.79 -6.78 2.03
N ARG A 175 -10.54 -5.90 2.69
CA ARG A 175 -10.25 -4.46 2.76
C ARG A 175 -9.67 -4.02 4.09
N SER A 176 -10.14 -4.60 5.20
CA SER A 176 -9.87 -4.09 6.55
C SER A 176 -8.74 -4.82 7.30
N GLU A 177 -8.18 -5.92 6.77
CA GLU A 177 -7.09 -6.64 7.44
C GLU A 177 -5.73 -5.99 7.20
N PRO A 178 -5.02 -5.54 8.25
CA PRO A 178 -3.63 -5.13 8.13
C PRO A 178 -2.70 -6.33 8.20
N THR A 179 -1.58 -6.26 7.45
CA THR A 179 -0.58 -7.33 7.45
C THR A 179 0.83 -6.77 7.45
N THR A 180 1.77 -7.56 8.00
CA THR A 180 3.19 -7.17 8.06
C THR A 180 3.81 -7.04 6.67
N TYR A 181 3.40 -7.88 5.72
CA TYR A 181 3.91 -7.83 4.34
C TYR A 181 3.34 -6.65 3.52
N THR A 182 2.22 -6.04 3.95
CA THR A 182 1.76 -4.76 3.39
C THR A 182 2.57 -3.60 3.96
N ASN A 183 2.87 -3.63 5.25
CA ASN A 183 3.62 -2.57 5.93
C ASN A 183 5.10 -2.52 5.53
N ALA A 184 5.78 -3.66 5.46
CA ALA A 184 7.23 -3.70 5.28
C ALA A 184 7.72 -2.95 4.02
N PRO A 185 7.14 -3.14 2.82
CA PRO A 185 7.54 -2.38 1.64
C PRO A 185 7.25 -0.88 1.78
N LEU A 186 6.13 -0.51 2.42
CA LEU A 186 5.77 0.89 2.62
C LEU A 186 6.79 1.63 3.50
N VAL A 187 7.35 0.99 4.53
CA VAL A 187 8.42 1.57 5.34
C VAL A 187 9.61 1.99 4.47
N GLY A 188 10.04 1.12 3.54
CA GLY A 188 11.10 1.42 2.61
C GLY A 188 10.78 2.59 1.67
N CYS A 189 9.53 2.65 1.16
CA CYS A 189 9.05 3.77 0.35
C CYS A 189 9.08 5.08 1.11
N LEU A 190 8.52 5.09 2.32
CA LEU A 190 8.45 6.28 3.17
C LEU A 190 9.83 6.80 3.52
N ALA A 191 10.76 5.93 3.90
CA ALA A 191 12.14 6.31 4.20
C ALA A 191 12.82 6.96 2.98
N TYR A 192 12.68 6.37 1.80
CA TYR A 192 13.26 6.90 0.57
C TYR A 192 12.64 8.24 0.17
N LEU A 193 11.31 8.35 0.18
CA LEU A 193 10.59 9.55 -0.20
C LEU A 193 10.87 10.71 0.79
N ALA A 194 10.86 10.43 2.09
CA ALA A 194 11.19 11.42 3.11
C ALA A 194 12.61 11.97 2.93
N GLY A 195 13.59 11.12 2.61
CA GLY A 195 14.96 11.56 2.33
C GLY A 195 15.10 12.36 1.03
N THR A 196 14.23 12.10 0.04
CA THR A 196 14.30 12.76 -1.27
C THR A 196 13.62 14.15 -1.29
N TYR A 197 12.56 14.35 -0.49
CA TYR A 197 11.74 15.56 -0.50
C TYR A 197 11.98 16.48 0.71
N ARG A 198 12.98 16.19 1.55
CA ARG A 198 13.42 17.06 2.67
C ARG A 198 14.43 18.12 2.28
N SER A 199 14.84 18.15 1.02
CA SER A 199 15.82 19.15 0.51
C SER A 199 15.13 20.35 -0.13
#